data_50b04832f3ebeb47615d19102f1a5e7a
#
_entry.id   50b04832f3ebeb47615d19102f1a5e7a
#
_cell.length_a   1.000
_cell.length_b   1.000
_cell.length_c   1.000
_cell.angle_alpha   90.00
_cell.angle_beta   90.00
_cell.angle_gamma   90.00
#
_symmetry.space_group_name_H-M   'P 1'
#
loop_
_entity.id
_entity.type
_entity.pdbx_description
1 polymer ?
#
loop_
_entity_poly.entity_id
_entity_poly.type
_entity_poly.pdbx_seq_one_letter_code
_entity_poly.pdbx_strand_id
1 'polypeptide(L)'
;IVNTSDKFKTNLSVIKSVIKSNENRSSILLKRVFKILKNNVKNKKICFLGVTFKANTDDMRDSSCLSMIPSLVKKGAIINYYDPTGEKKEFKKFKNVSFSAEINSAIKDKDLVIIHTEWNDFKSINYRKFSQNKKMIIFDMRNIYSPSKMKEQKIKYFAIGC
;
A
#
# COMPACT_ATOMS: atom_id res chain seq x y z
N ILE A 1 -23.93 0.33 14.75
CA ILE A 1 -24.88 -0.74 14.36
C ILE A 1 -24.59 -2.02 15.16
N VAL A 2 -23.36 -2.58 15.16
CA VAL A 2 -23.04 -3.84 15.89
C VAL A 2 -23.30 -3.68 17.40
N ASN A 3 -22.80 -2.63 18.02
CA ASN A 3 -23.04 -2.36 19.46
C ASN A 3 -24.54 -2.18 19.77
N THR A 4 -25.32 -1.67 18.83
CA THR A 4 -26.77 -1.52 18.98
C THR A 4 -27.48 -2.88 18.86
N SER A 5 -27.06 -3.71 17.91
CA SER A 5 -27.63 -5.05 17.72
C SER A 5 -27.38 -5.99 18.92
N ASP A 6 -26.22 -5.87 19.56
CA ASP A 6 -25.94 -6.66 20.76
C ASP A 6 -26.84 -6.26 21.94
N LYS A 7 -27.20 -4.95 22.06
CA LYS A 7 -28.19 -4.47 23.03
C LYS A 7 -29.61 -5.02 22.78
N PHE A 8 -29.98 -5.15 21.51
CA PHE A 8 -31.32 -5.62 21.11
C PHE A 8 -31.37 -7.10 20.74
N LYS A 9 -30.26 -7.87 20.99
CA LYS A 9 -30.17 -9.32 20.70
C LYS A 9 -30.49 -9.67 19.23
N THR A 10 -30.23 -8.75 18.30
CA THR A 10 -30.48 -8.96 16.88
C THR A 10 -29.27 -9.66 16.23
N ASN A 11 -29.50 -10.72 15.48
CA ASN A 11 -28.42 -11.45 14.81
C ASN A 11 -27.96 -10.69 13.56
N LEU A 12 -26.75 -10.13 13.61
CA LEU A 12 -26.07 -9.46 12.48
C LEU A 12 -24.82 -10.23 12.03
N SER A 13 -24.94 -11.56 11.91
CA SER A 13 -23.79 -12.43 11.54
C SER A 13 -23.08 -12.01 10.26
N VAL A 14 -23.82 -11.62 9.22
CA VAL A 14 -23.24 -11.14 7.95
C VAL A 14 -22.44 -9.85 8.17
N ILE A 15 -22.99 -8.87 8.88
CA ILE A 15 -22.30 -7.60 9.16
C ILE A 15 -21.05 -7.85 10.01
N LYS A 16 -21.12 -8.69 11.03
CA LYS A 16 -19.96 -9.07 11.85
C LYS A 16 -18.88 -9.77 11.00
N SER A 17 -19.27 -10.63 10.07
CA SER A 17 -18.34 -11.28 9.14
C SER A 17 -17.66 -10.29 8.20
N VAL A 18 -18.39 -9.30 7.67
CA VAL A 18 -17.84 -8.25 6.81
C VAL A 18 -16.83 -7.39 7.58
N ILE A 19 -17.18 -6.96 8.80
CA ILE A 19 -16.27 -6.17 9.66
C ILE A 19 -14.98 -6.96 9.90
N LYS A 20 -15.08 -8.21 10.33
CA LYS A 20 -13.94 -9.10 10.58
C LYS A 20 -13.08 -9.30 9.33
N SER A 21 -13.71 -9.43 8.17
CA SER A 21 -13.01 -9.55 6.88
C SER A 21 -12.23 -8.26 6.56
N ASN A 22 -12.82 -7.09 6.77
CA ASN A 22 -12.16 -5.81 6.55
C ASN A 22 -10.99 -5.58 7.51
N GLU A 23 -11.15 -5.91 8.79
CA GLU A 23 -10.07 -5.84 9.80
C GLU A 23 -8.88 -6.74 9.42
N ASN A 24 -9.16 -7.94 8.90
CA ASN A 24 -8.12 -8.87 8.46
C ASN A 24 -7.43 -8.47 7.16
N ARG A 25 -8.03 -7.59 6.34
CA ARG A 25 -7.53 -7.22 5.02
C ARG A 25 -6.09 -6.68 5.05
N SER A 26 -5.79 -5.78 5.96
CA SER A 26 -4.44 -5.21 6.11
C SER A 26 -3.39 -6.28 6.44
N SER A 27 -3.75 -7.25 7.29
CA SER A 27 -2.89 -8.38 7.65
C SER A 27 -2.62 -9.30 6.44
N ILE A 28 -3.65 -9.57 5.63
CA ILE A 28 -3.53 -10.39 4.40
C ILE A 28 -2.61 -9.68 3.40
N LEU A 29 -2.81 -8.37 3.18
CA LEU A 29 -1.99 -7.58 2.27
C LEU A 29 -0.53 -7.54 2.74
N LEU A 30 -0.30 -7.35 4.04
CA LEU A 30 1.04 -7.36 4.62
C LEU A 30 1.74 -8.71 4.46
N LYS A 31 1.05 -9.82 4.68
CA LYS A 31 1.59 -11.17 4.42
C LYS A 31 2.00 -11.33 2.96
N ARG A 32 1.21 -10.75 2.03
CA ARG A 32 1.55 -10.79 0.61
C ARG A 32 2.79 -9.97 0.29
N VAL A 33 2.97 -8.80 0.92
CA VAL A 33 4.23 -8.01 0.81
C VAL A 33 5.43 -8.84 1.29
N PHE A 34 5.32 -9.52 2.42
CA PHE A 34 6.40 -10.41 2.90
C PHE A 34 6.72 -11.51 1.91
N LYS A 35 5.70 -12.17 1.33
CA LYS A 35 5.88 -13.21 0.30
C LYS A 35 6.58 -12.66 -0.95
N ILE A 36 6.18 -11.49 -1.43
CA ILE A 36 6.79 -10.80 -2.59
C ILE A 36 8.29 -10.53 -2.33
N LEU A 37 8.63 -10.10 -1.14
CA LEU A 37 10.00 -9.82 -0.71
C LEU A 37 10.76 -11.08 -0.21
N LYS A 38 10.19 -12.27 -0.36
CA LYS A 38 10.76 -13.54 0.12
C LYS A 38 11.13 -13.48 1.61
N ASN A 39 10.32 -12.83 2.41
CA ASN A 39 10.51 -12.55 3.85
C ASN A 39 11.77 -11.73 4.21
N ASN A 40 12.49 -11.22 3.21
CA ASN A 40 13.65 -10.35 3.40
C ASN A 40 13.24 -8.89 3.31
N VAL A 41 12.83 -8.31 4.45
CA VAL A 41 12.30 -6.93 4.52
C VAL A 41 13.34 -5.95 5.06
N LYS A 42 14.31 -6.43 5.85
CA LYS A 42 15.34 -5.59 6.47
C LYS A 42 16.13 -4.81 5.40
N ASN A 43 16.24 -3.51 5.60
CA ASN A 43 16.91 -2.55 4.70
C ASN A 43 16.28 -2.43 3.30
N LYS A 44 15.10 -3.03 3.06
CA LYS A 44 14.38 -2.84 1.80
C LYS A 44 13.79 -1.45 1.72
N LYS A 45 14.01 -0.80 0.57
CA LYS A 45 13.45 0.51 0.24
C LYS A 45 12.08 0.29 -0.41
N ILE A 46 11.02 0.63 0.32
CA ILE A 46 9.63 0.43 -0.12
C ILE A 46 8.96 1.78 -0.30
N CYS A 47 8.34 1.98 -1.45
CA CYS A 47 7.51 3.16 -1.70
C CYS A 47 6.02 2.80 -1.62
N PHE A 48 5.25 3.64 -0.94
CA PHE A 48 3.78 3.63 -1.03
C PHE A 48 3.31 4.78 -1.91
N LEU A 49 2.55 4.46 -2.94
CA LEU A 49 1.81 5.41 -3.76
C LEU A 49 0.37 5.48 -3.28
N GLY A 50 0.03 6.62 -2.67
CA GLY A 50 -1.20 6.83 -1.93
C GLY A 50 -1.18 6.12 -0.58
N VAL A 51 -1.58 6.82 0.47
CA VAL A 51 -1.66 6.27 1.82
C VAL A 51 -3.01 6.53 2.48
N THR A 52 -3.88 7.30 1.84
CA THR A 52 -5.25 7.57 2.29
C THR A 52 -6.16 6.35 2.13
N PHE A 53 -7.32 6.37 2.79
CA PHE A 53 -8.31 5.29 2.71
C PHE A 53 -8.80 5.04 1.28
N LYS A 54 -9.05 6.13 0.52
CA LYS A 54 -9.45 6.10 -0.91
C LYS A 54 -8.92 7.33 -1.63
N ALA A 55 -8.93 7.33 -2.95
CA ALA A 55 -8.60 8.49 -3.77
C ALA A 55 -9.56 9.67 -3.54
N ASN A 56 -9.11 10.87 -3.90
CA ASN A 56 -9.86 12.14 -3.80
C ASN A 56 -10.28 12.49 -2.35
N THR A 57 -9.49 12.09 -1.36
CA THR A 57 -9.67 12.48 0.04
C THR A 57 -8.32 12.46 0.77
N ASP A 58 -8.21 13.24 1.83
CA ASP A 58 -7.10 13.21 2.77
C ASP A 58 -7.34 12.28 3.98
N ASP A 59 -8.47 11.56 3.98
CA ASP A 59 -8.92 10.73 5.09
C ASP A 59 -7.99 9.53 5.32
N MET A 60 -7.38 9.50 6.50
CA MET A 60 -6.51 8.42 6.93
C MET A 60 -7.23 7.37 7.78
N ARG A 61 -8.47 7.64 8.22
CA ARG A 61 -9.25 6.69 9.02
C ARG A 61 -9.46 5.41 8.21
N ASP A 62 -9.29 4.27 8.86
CA ASP A 62 -9.41 2.94 8.24
C ASP A 62 -8.45 2.65 7.07
N SER A 63 -7.48 3.54 6.81
CA SER A 63 -6.40 3.23 5.86
C SER A 63 -5.55 2.07 6.36
N SER A 64 -5.40 1.03 5.55
CA SER A 64 -4.55 -0.11 5.88
C SER A 64 -3.06 0.27 6.01
N CYS A 65 -2.64 1.43 5.47
CA CYS A 65 -1.30 1.97 5.68
C CYS A 65 -0.98 2.25 7.15
N LEU A 66 -2.00 2.60 7.97
CA LEU A 66 -1.82 2.85 9.40
C LEU A 66 -1.28 1.64 10.18
N SER A 67 -1.55 0.42 9.69
CA SER A 67 -1.04 -0.82 10.28
C SER A 67 0.14 -1.41 9.49
N MET A 68 0.12 -1.29 8.16
CA MET A 68 1.13 -1.89 7.29
C MET A 68 2.49 -1.19 7.40
N ILE A 69 2.53 0.14 7.35
CA ILE A 69 3.77 0.92 7.41
C ILE A 69 4.51 0.67 8.73
N PRO A 70 3.89 0.81 9.91
CA PRO A 70 4.57 0.50 11.17
C PRO A 70 5.09 -0.95 11.25
N SER A 71 4.31 -1.90 10.72
CA SER A 71 4.71 -3.32 10.71
C SER A 71 5.95 -3.57 9.84
N LEU A 72 6.06 -2.91 8.69
CA LEU A 72 7.22 -2.99 7.81
C LEU A 72 8.44 -2.31 8.44
N VAL A 73 8.25 -1.14 9.06
CA VAL A 73 9.31 -0.42 9.79
C VAL A 73 9.85 -1.28 10.94
N LYS A 74 8.98 -1.93 11.71
CA LYS A 74 9.38 -2.87 12.78
C LYS A 74 10.23 -4.03 12.28
N LYS A 75 10.06 -4.44 11.00
CA LYS A 75 10.87 -5.45 10.32
C LYS A 75 12.11 -4.87 9.63
N GLY A 76 12.42 -3.60 9.85
CA GLY A 76 13.62 -2.92 9.36
C GLY A 76 13.52 -2.40 7.92
N ALA A 77 12.33 -2.24 7.37
CA ALA A 77 12.14 -1.57 6.08
C ALA A 77 12.42 -0.07 6.19
N ILE A 78 12.83 0.52 5.07
CA ILE A 78 12.93 1.97 4.85
C ILE A 78 11.77 2.34 3.95
N ILE A 79 10.84 3.13 4.48
CA ILE A 79 9.61 3.50 3.79
C ILE A 79 9.72 4.91 3.24
N ASN A 80 9.30 5.08 2.01
CA ASN A 80 9.01 6.37 1.44
C ASN A 80 7.56 6.36 0.94
N TYR A 81 6.87 7.47 0.97
CA TYR A 81 5.53 7.54 0.38
C TYR A 81 5.30 8.85 -0.34
N TYR A 82 4.42 8.80 -1.31
CA TYR A 82 3.81 9.95 -1.97
C TYR A 82 2.29 9.86 -1.82
N ASP A 83 1.68 10.99 -1.54
CA ASP A 83 0.22 11.13 -1.55
C ASP A 83 -0.13 12.51 -2.11
N PRO A 84 -1.07 12.65 -3.07
CA PRO A 84 -1.45 13.95 -3.64
C PRO A 84 -1.96 14.95 -2.59
N THR A 85 -2.47 14.46 -1.47
CA THR A 85 -2.95 15.30 -0.36
C THR A 85 -1.86 15.65 0.67
N GLY A 86 -0.60 15.37 0.33
CA GLY A 86 0.57 15.81 1.11
C GLY A 86 0.97 14.89 2.25
N GLU A 87 1.87 15.40 3.08
CA GLU A 87 2.46 14.67 4.20
C GLU A 87 1.42 14.32 5.28
N LYS A 88 1.53 13.11 5.86
CA LYS A 88 0.61 12.61 6.89
C LYS A 88 1.26 12.64 8.28
N LYS A 89 0.59 13.30 9.23
CA LYS A 89 1.04 13.42 10.63
C LYS A 89 1.22 12.07 11.31
N GLU A 90 0.44 11.07 10.92
CA GLU A 90 0.45 9.71 11.46
C GLU A 90 1.80 9.01 11.29
N PHE A 91 2.58 9.41 10.29
CA PHE A 91 3.86 8.79 9.96
C PHE A 91 5.08 9.57 10.45
N LYS A 92 4.94 10.83 10.86
CA LYS A 92 6.05 11.69 11.31
C LYS A 92 6.88 11.13 12.46
N LYS A 93 6.26 10.30 13.30
CA LYS A 93 6.93 9.67 14.45
C LYS A 93 7.92 8.56 14.09
N PHE A 94 7.91 8.07 12.84
CA PHE A 94 8.77 6.97 12.42
C PHE A 94 10.01 7.50 11.69
N LYS A 95 11.20 7.34 12.27
CA LYS A 95 12.48 7.79 11.67
C LYS A 95 12.77 7.18 10.28
N ASN A 96 12.28 5.96 10.03
CA ASN A 96 12.49 5.25 8.77
C ASN A 96 11.34 5.43 7.77
N VAL A 97 10.49 6.45 7.97
CA VAL A 97 9.40 6.82 7.05
C VAL A 97 9.63 8.24 6.61
N SER A 98 9.61 8.47 5.30
CA SER A 98 9.76 9.79 4.69
C SER A 98 8.67 10.07 3.67
N PHE A 99 8.26 11.30 3.55
CA PHE A 99 7.36 11.81 2.52
C PHE A 99 8.18 12.35 1.35
N SER A 100 7.70 12.15 0.13
CA SER A 100 8.20 12.83 -1.08
C SER A 100 7.09 13.66 -1.70
N ALA A 101 7.39 14.91 -2.03
CA ALA A 101 6.44 15.80 -2.71
C ALA A 101 6.24 15.46 -4.20
N GLU A 102 7.14 14.63 -4.75
CA GLU A 102 7.17 14.27 -6.17
C GLU A 102 7.12 12.76 -6.35
N ILE A 103 6.24 12.27 -7.25
CA ILE A 103 6.11 10.84 -7.58
C ILE A 103 7.45 10.24 -8.00
N ASN A 104 8.15 10.93 -8.90
CA ASN A 104 9.40 10.44 -9.47
C ASN A 104 10.47 10.24 -8.39
N SER A 105 10.57 11.16 -7.45
CA SER A 105 11.47 11.04 -6.30
C SER A 105 11.05 9.91 -5.37
N ALA A 106 9.75 9.72 -5.18
CA ALA A 106 9.22 8.67 -4.33
C ALA A 106 9.57 7.27 -4.83
N ILE A 107 9.49 7.02 -6.14
CA ILE A 107 9.67 5.69 -6.75
C ILE A 107 11.12 5.36 -7.15
N LYS A 108 11.99 6.37 -7.25
CA LYS A 108 13.39 6.19 -7.64
C LYS A 108 14.12 5.27 -6.66
N ASP A 109 14.89 4.30 -7.18
CA ASP A 109 15.76 3.39 -6.42
C ASP A 109 15.04 2.57 -5.34
N LYS A 110 13.79 2.18 -5.58
CA LYS A 110 13.03 1.32 -4.66
C LYS A 110 13.13 -0.16 -5.03
N ASP A 111 13.13 -1.01 -4.01
CA ASP A 111 13.02 -2.46 -4.17
C ASP A 111 11.58 -2.87 -4.48
N LEU A 112 10.62 -2.18 -3.86
CA LEU A 112 9.18 -2.43 -4.02
C LEU A 112 8.40 -1.12 -4.06
N VAL A 113 7.51 -0.99 -5.03
CA VAL A 113 6.51 0.07 -5.10
C VAL A 113 5.14 -0.54 -4.86
N ILE A 114 4.41 -0.03 -3.88
CA ILE A 114 3.07 -0.47 -3.51
C ILE A 114 2.08 0.60 -3.94
N ILE A 115 1.14 0.25 -4.81
CA ILE A 115 0.03 1.12 -5.15
C ILE A 115 -1.10 0.80 -4.18
N HIS A 116 -1.24 1.66 -3.18
CA HIS A 116 -2.21 1.43 -2.11
C HIS A 116 -3.53 2.14 -2.37
N THR A 117 -3.50 3.32 -3.00
CA THR A 117 -4.70 4.11 -3.33
C THR A 117 -4.75 4.42 -4.82
N GLU A 118 -5.93 4.36 -5.43
CA GLU A 118 -6.16 4.46 -6.89
C GLU A 118 -6.24 5.90 -7.41
N TRP A 119 -5.26 6.74 -7.12
CA TRP A 119 -5.20 8.09 -7.69
C TRP A 119 -4.96 8.07 -9.20
N ASN A 120 -5.61 8.97 -9.93
CA ASN A 120 -5.46 9.04 -11.39
C ASN A 120 -4.03 9.35 -11.83
N ASP A 121 -3.31 10.14 -11.06
CA ASP A 121 -1.91 10.52 -11.30
C ASP A 121 -0.99 9.31 -11.44
N PHE A 122 -1.33 8.19 -10.78
CA PHE A 122 -0.50 6.98 -10.82
C PHE A 122 -0.65 6.21 -12.14
N LYS A 123 -1.76 6.36 -12.86
CA LYS A 123 -2.05 5.59 -14.10
C LYS A 123 -1.09 5.90 -15.25
N SER A 124 -0.44 7.08 -15.23
CA SER A 124 0.46 7.56 -16.29
C SER A 124 1.95 7.32 -15.99
N ILE A 125 2.29 6.68 -14.87
CA ILE A 125 3.68 6.50 -14.46
C ILE A 125 4.40 5.53 -15.42
N ASN A 126 5.51 5.99 -16.00
CA ASN A 126 6.40 5.13 -16.77
C ASN A 126 7.51 4.58 -15.87
N TYR A 127 7.26 3.41 -15.29
CA TYR A 127 8.19 2.76 -14.37
C TYR A 127 9.51 2.31 -15.02
N ARG A 128 9.53 2.10 -16.34
CA ARG A 128 10.74 1.68 -17.06
C ARG A 128 11.88 2.69 -16.90
N LYS A 129 11.57 3.98 -16.79
CA LYS A 129 12.56 5.04 -16.56
C LYS A 129 13.31 4.90 -15.21
N PHE A 130 12.68 4.24 -14.24
CA PHE A 130 13.18 4.12 -12.87
C PHE A 130 13.75 2.74 -12.54
N SER A 131 13.56 1.76 -13.43
CA SER A 131 14.02 0.37 -13.24
C SER A 131 15.35 0.04 -13.89
N GLN A 132 16.03 1.02 -14.49
CA GLN A 132 17.21 0.78 -15.35
C GLN A 132 18.35 0.04 -14.65
N ASN A 133 18.52 0.19 -13.34
CA ASN A 133 19.64 -0.40 -12.58
C ASN A 133 19.22 -1.40 -11.49
N LYS A 134 17.92 -1.61 -11.25
CA LYS A 134 17.40 -2.55 -10.26
C LYS A 134 16.10 -3.20 -10.76
N LYS A 135 15.95 -4.48 -10.46
CA LYS A 135 14.68 -5.19 -10.70
C LYS A 135 13.62 -4.70 -9.70
N MET A 136 13.07 -3.51 -9.95
CA MET A 136 11.96 -2.97 -9.17
C MET A 136 10.76 -3.90 -9.27
N ILE A 137 10.09 -4.10 -8.15
CA ILE A 137 8.85 -4.87 -8.07
C ILE A 137 7.71 -3.90 -7.83
N ILE A 138 6.58 -4.12 -8.50
CA ILE A 138 5.35 -3.37 -8.23
C ILE A 138 4.31 -4.32 -7.63
N PHE A 139 3.71 -3.91 -6.53
CA PHE A 139 2.54 -4.55 -5.96
C PHE A 139 1.35 -3.59 -6.03
N ASP A 140 0.44 -3.88 -6.95
CA ASP A 140 -0.75 -3.09 -7.19
C ASP A 140 -1.93 -3.67 -6.38
N MET A 141 -2.30 -2.96 -5.32
CA MET A 141 -3.42 -3.35 -4.45
C MET A 141 -4.77 -2.88 -4.98
N ARG A 142 -4.78 -2.15 -6.10
CA ARG A 142 -5.97 -1.51 -6.67
C ARG A 142 -6.27 -1.95 -8.09
N ASN A 143 -5.38 -2.75 -8.69
CA ASN A 143 -5.51 -3.26 -10.05
C ASN A 143 -5.67 -2.13 -11.10
N ILE A 144 -4.92 -1.04 -10.92
CA ILE A 144 -5.00 0.11 -11.84
C ILE A 144 -4.23 -0.11 -13.13
N TYR A 145 -3.35 -1.12 -13.18
CA TYR A 145 -2.58 -1.47 -14.37
C TYR A 145 -2.98 -2.81 -14.96
N SER A 146 -2.85 -2.90 -16.29
CA SER A 146 -2.96 -4.17 -17.00
C SER A 146 -1.68 -5.01 -16.81
N PRO A 147 -1.79 -6.29 -16.40
CA PRO A 147 -0.63 -7.18 -16.30
C PRO A 147 0.16 -7.32 -17.61
N SER A 148 -0.52 -7.31 -18.77
CA SER A 148 0.12 -7.36 -20.10
C SER A 148 1.03 -6.16 -20.34
N LYS A 149 0.53 -4.95 -20.10
CA LYS A 149 1.33 -3.71 -20.22
C LYS A 149 2.53 -3.69 -19.29
N MET A 150 2.40 -4.20 -18.08
CA MET A 150 3.51 -4.27 -17.13
C MET A 150 4.56 -5.29 -17.57
N LYS A 151 4.14 -6.42 -18.15
CA LYS A 151 5.03 -7.42 -18.75
C LYS A 151 5.81 -6.86 -19.95
N GLU A 152 5.17 -6.10 -20.83
CA GLU A 152 5.81 -5.40 -21.94
C GLU A 152 6.91 -4.43 -21.48
N GLN A 153 6.70 -3.76 -20.36
CA GLN A 153 7.68 -2.90 -19.71
C GLN A 153 8.79 -3.67 -18.99
N LYS A 154 8.74 -5.02 -18.97
CA LYS A 154 9.66 -5.91 -18.23
C LYS A 154 9.67 -5.63 -16.72
N ILE A 155 8.57 -5.18 -16.17
CA ILE A 155 8.39 -4.91 -14.74
C ILE A 155 7.84 -6.16 -14.05
N LYS A 156 8.46 -6.53 -12.93
CA LYS A 156 7.92 -7.59 -12.07
C LYS A 156 6.70 -7.05 -11.33
N TYR A 157 5.53 -7.51 -11.72
CA TYR A 157 4.24 -6.99 -11.27
C TYR A 157 3.43 -8.04 -10.54
N PHE A 158 2.81 -7.64 -9.46
CA PHE A 158 1.85 -8.40 -8.69
C PHE A 158 0.60 -7.56 -8.48
N ALA A 159 -0.56 -8.17 -8.66
CA ALA A 159 -1.86 -7.54 -8.44
C ALA A 159 -2.71 -8.35 -7.47
N ILE A 160 -3.82 -7.80 -6.99
CA ILE A 160 -4.79 -8.53 -6.18
C ILE A 160 -5.61 -9.42 -7.11
N GLY A 161 -5.75 -10.72 -6.75
CA GLY A 161 -6.50 -11.68 -7.58
C GLY A 161 -5.69 -12.34 -8.69
N CYS A 162 -4.37 -12.05 -8.79
CA CYS A 162 -3.46 -12.70 -9.75
C CYS A 162 -2.38 -13.48 -9.02
#